data_3058a2564322f21fb3e8c08c7ab45a56
#
_entry.id   3058a2564322f21fb3e8c08c7ab45a56
#
_cell.length_a   1.000
_cell.length_b   1.000
_cell.length_c   1.000
_cell.angle_alpha   90.00
_cell.angle_beta   90.00
_cell.angle_gamma   90.00
#
_symmetry.space_group_name_H-M   'P 1'
#
loop_
_entity.id
_entity.type
_entity.pdbx_description
1 polymer ?
#
loop_
_entity_poly.entity_id
_entity_poly.type
_entity_poly.pdbx_seq_one_letter_code
_entity_poly.pdbx_strand_id
1 'polypeptide(L)'
;RRVRDEGVYSEICSYKDAPEKLKQGNVIGIILTGGPHSVYESNSFSLPKEVLESKLPVLGICYGFQLLSYYLGGEVKGLNKSEFGNAKVNVINSDSLLLKNIPSSFISFMSHNDSVTKLPNGFIKNAETDSCPNAIASDETRKIYGVQFHPEVNDTEFGQQIIRNFLFETVKADKNWTMENFIEDKVKEIKEKVKPDERVLLGLSGGV
;
A
#
# COMPACT_ATOMS: atom_id res chain seq x y z
N ARG A 1 -1.86 -2.73 -9.84
CA ARG A 1 -1.44 -2.18 -11.12
C ARG A 1 -0.13 -1.41 -10.99
N ARG A 2 -0.01 -0.36 -10.15
CA ARG A 2 1.18 0.49 -10.02
C ARG A 2 2.49 -0.27 -9.75
N VAL A 3 2.43 -1.35 -8.98
CA VAL A 3 3.58 -2.23 -8.72
C VAL A 3 4.01 -2.95 -10.02
N ARG A 4 3.04 -3.44 -10.79
CA ARG A 4 3.31 -4.10 -12.09
C ARG A 4 3.81 -3.13 -13.15
N ASP A 5 3.37 -1.87 -13.11
CA ASP A 5 3.89 -0.81 -13.99
C ASP A 5 5.40 -0.57 -13.77
N GLU A 6 5.92 -0.91 -12.58
CA GLU A 6 7.37 -0.93 -12.27
C GLU A 6 8.09 -2.23 -12.65
N GLY A 7 7.39 -3.19 -13.22
CA GLY A 7 7.96 -4.47 -13.62
C GLY A 7 8.12 -5.48 -12.48
N VAL A 8 7.40 -5.31 -11.37
CA VAL A 8 7.42 -6.22 -10.22
C VAL A 8 6.11 -7.01 -10.15
N TYR A 9 6.23 -8.33 -10.00
CA TYR A 9 5.05 -9.18 -9.81
C TYR A 9 4.31 -8.84 -8.51
N SER A 10 2.99 -8.82 -8.56
CA SER A 10 2.16 -8.58 -7.38
C SER A 10 0.82 -9.30 -7.47
N GLU A 11 0.33 -9.76 -6.34
CA GLU A 11 -0.99 -10.33 -6.17
C GLU A 11 -1.82 -9.51 -5.19
N ILE A 12 -3.14 -9.52 -5.38
CA ILE A 12 -4.10 -8.97 -4.43
C ILE A 12 -4.73 -10.16 -3.70
N CYS A 13 -4.74 -10.11 -2.38
CA CYS A 13 -5.46 -11.07 -1.57
C CYS A 13 -6.29 -10.36 -0.49
N SER A 14 -7.28 -11.04 0.05
CA SER A 14 -8.00 -10.55 1.22
C SER A 14 -7.12 -10.64 2.47
N TYR A 15 -7.42 -9.84 3.49
CA TYR A 15 -6.72 -9.93 4.77
C TYR A 15 -6.87 -11.32 5.42
N LYS A 16 -7.95 -12.05 5.11
CA LYS A 16 -8.20 -13.41 5.62
C LYS A 16 -7.25 -14.44 5.00
N ASP A 17 -6.86 -14.22 3.74
CA ASP A 17 -6.00 -15.15 3.00
C ASP A 17 -4.51 -14.81 3.17
N ALA A 18 -4.19 -13.63 3.73
CA ALA A 18 -2.82 -13.18 3.93
C ALA A 18 -1.95 -14.17 4.72
N PRO A 19 -2.41 -14.80 5.83
CA PRO A 19 -1.62 -15.80 6.54
C PRO A 19 -1.18 -16.97 5.67
N GLU A 20 -2.07 -17.51 4.84
CA GLU A 20 -1.75 -18.61 3.93
C GLU A 20 -0.80 -18.18 2.81
N LYS A 21 -0.95 -16.96 2.29
CA LYS A 21 -0.02 -16.40 1.31
C LYS A 21 1.38 -16.23 1.89
N LEU A 22 1.50 -15.74 3.12
CA LEU A 22 2.78 -15.58 3.80
C LEU A 22 3.50 -16.91 4.06
N LYS A 23 2.75 -18.00 4.34
CA LYS A 23 3.33 -19.34 4.52
C LYS A 23 3.98 -19.91 3.25
N GLN A 24 3.62 -19.42 2.07
CA GLN A 24 4.22 -19.88 0.81
C GLN A 24 5.70 -19.48 0.67
N GLY A 25 6.19 -18.54 1.47
CA GLY A 25 7.60 -18.16 1.54
C GLY A 25 8.14 -17.37 0.33
N ASN A 26 7.28 -17.00 -0.61
CA ASN A 26 7.64 -16.23 -1.82
C ASN A 26 7.26 -14.75 -1.74
N VAL A 27 6.64 -14.30 -0.64
CA VAL A 27 6.29 -12.90 -0.40
C VAL A 27 7.54 -12.17 0.11
N ILE A 28 7.89 -11.07 -0.53
CA ILE A 28 9.07 -10.24 -0.18
C ILE A 28 8.70 -8.86 0.36
N GLY A 29 7.44 -8.44 0.22
CA GLY A 29 6.94 -7.17 0.74
C GLY A 29 5.41 -7.13 0.74
N ILE A 30 4.84 -6.26 1.55
CA ILE A 30 3.39 -6.17 1.78
C ILE A 30 2.93 -4.73 1.60
N ILE A 31 1.82 -4.54 0.88
CA ILE A 31 1.13 -3.25 0.79
C ILE A 31 -0.29 -3.43 1.36
N LEU A 32 -0.60 -2.68 2.41
CA LEU A 32 -1.94 -2.58 2.96
C LEU A 32 -2.63 -1.39 2.32
N THR A 33 -3.70 -1.65 1.59
CA THR A 33 -4.42 -0.63 0.81
C THR A 33 -5.39 0.19 1.66
N GLY A 34 -5.96 1.23 1.07
CA GLY A 34 -7.06 1.99 1.64
C GLY A 34 -8.32 1.13 1.89
N GLY A 35 -9.22 1.64 2.71
CA GLY A 35 -10.47 0.99 3.07
C GLY A 35 -11.52 1.99 3.56
N PRO A 36 -12.82 1.61 3.56
CA PRO A 36 -13.92 2.53 3.83
C PRO A 36 -14.27 2.68 5.32
N HIS A 37 -13.65 1.91 6.20
CA HIS A 37 -14.01 1.85 7.62
C HIS A 37 -13.06 2.65 8.50
N SER A 38 -13.49 3.01 9.71
CA SER A 38 -12.59 3.47 10.76
C SER A 38 -12.03 2.28 11.54
N VAL A 39 -10.74 2.34 11.91
CA VAL A 39 -10.03 1.21 12.56
C VAL A 39 -10.58 0.83 13.92
N TYR A 40 -11.33 1.72 14.56
CA TYR A 40 -11.98 1.52 15.87
C TYR A 40 -13.45 1.11 15.79
N GLU A 41 -14.01 0.95 14.58
CA GLU A 41 -15.37 0.45 14.39
C GLU A 41 -15.44 -1.07 14.55
N SER A 42 -16.60 -1.58 14.98
CA SER A 42 -16.82 -3.01 15.20
C SER A 42 -16.73 -3.87 13.93
N ASN A 43 -16.93 -3.25 12.77
CA ASN A 43 -16.83 -3.86 11.44
C ASN A 43 -15.50 -3.55 10.74
N SER A 44 -14.51 -3.01 11.47
CA SER A 44 -13.17 -2.75 10.94
C SER A 44 -12.47 -4.04 10.50
N PHE A 45 -11.57 -3.94 9.54
CA PHE A 45 -10.72 -5.06 9.17
C PHE A 45 -9.70 -5.35 10.27
N SER A 46 -9.45 -6.63 10.52
CA SER A 46 -8.37 -7.03 11.40
C SER A 46 -7.05 -7.12 10.63
N LEU A 47 -5.96 -6.71 11.28
CA LEU A 47 -4.62 -6.97 10.76
C LEU A 47 -4.17 -8.36 11.24
N PRO A 48 -3.96 -9.33 10.34
CA PRO A 48 -3.42 -10.62 10.75
C PRO A 48 -2.04 -10.44 11.41
N LYS A 49 -1.83 -11.09 12.55
CA LYS A 49 -0.55 -11.00 13.28
C LYS A 49 0.64 -11.46 12.45
N GLU A 50 0.41 -12.40 11.54
CA GLU A 50 1.40 -12.94 10.62
C GLU A 50 2.03 -11.85 9.74
N VAL A 51 1.28 -10.77 9.44
CA VAL A 51 1.80 -9.62 8.68
C VAL A 51 2.95 -8.96 9.45
N LEU A 52 2.76 -8.70 10.74
CA LEU A 52 3.80 -8.08 11.59
C LEU A 52 4.90 -9.08 11.98
N GLU A 53 4.52 -10.35 12.25
CA GLU A 53 5.45 -11.42 12.60
C GLU A 53 6.37 -11.81 11.44
N SER A 54 5.95 -11.60 10.20
CA SER A 54 6.73 -11.89 8.99
C SER A 54 8.05 -11.12 8.90
N LYS A 55 8.14 -9.96 9.54
CA LYS A 55 9.27 -9.01 9.46
C LYS A 55 9.59 -8.54 8.04
N LEU A 56 8.67 -8.75 7.11
CA LEU A 56 8.78 -8.24 5.75
C LEU A 56 8.54 -6.73 5.73
N PRO A 57 9.10 -6.01 4.75
CA PRO A 57 8.76 -4.61 4.53
C PRO A 57 7.26 -4.42 4.31
N VAL A 58 6.67 -3.43 5.00
CA VAL A 58 5.23 -3.13 4.90
C VAL A 58 5.02 -1.66 4.57
N LEU A 59 4.18 -1.38 3.58
CA LEU A 59 3.67 -0.05 3.26
C LEU A 59 2.16 0.00 3.54
N GLY A 60 1.73 0.85 4.46
CA GLY A 60 0.31 1.17 4.68
C GLY A 60 -0.10 2.42 3.90
N ILE A 61 -1.17 2.31 3.13
CA ILE A 61 -1.77 3.42 2.36
C ILE A 61 -3.12 3.77 2.98
N CYS A 62 -3.31 5.03 3.36
CA CYS A 62 -4.55 5.57 3.93
C CYS A 62 -5.04 4.71 5.11
N TYR A 63 -6.14 3.97 4.96
CA TYR A 63 -6.62 3.04 5.97
C TYR A 63 -5.55 2.01 6.40
N GLY A 64 -4.73 1.51 5.48
CA GLY A 64 -3.64 0.59 5.80
C GLY A 64 -2.60 1.19 6.75
N PHE A 65 -2.30 2.48 6.63
CA PHE A 65 -1.43 3.20 7.58
C PHE A 65 -2.11 3.38 8.95
N GLN A 66 -3.39 3.72 8.95
CA GLN A 66 -4.17 3.83 10.19
C GLN A 66 -4.23 2.48 10.91
N LEU A 67 -4.48 1.40 10.17
CA LEU A 67 -4.54 0.04 10.71
C LEU A 67 -3.20 -0.39 11.33
N LEU A 68 -2.09 -0.19 10.62
CA LEU A 68 -0.73 -0.45 11.16
C LEU A 68 -0.49 0.35 12.45
N SER A 69 -0.81 1.64 12.42
CA SER A 69 -0.59 2.52 13.57
C SER A 69 -1.41 2.07 14.77
N TYR A 70 -2.67 1.72 14.58
CA TYR A 70 -3.56 1.23 15.63
C TYR A 70 -3.04 -0.06 16.28
N TYR A 71 -2.67 -1.05 15.46
CA TYR A 71 -2.16 -2.34 15.97
C TYR A 71 -0.76 -2.26 16.59
N LEU A 72 0.04 -1.25 16.23
CA LEU A 72 1.35 -1.00 16.80
C LEU A 72 1.34 -0.06 18.03
N GLY A 73 0.14 0.32 18.53
CA GLY A 73 -0.01 1.12 19.75
C GLY A 73 0.04 2.64 19.52
N GLY A 74 -0.17 3.09 18.30
CA GLY A 74 -0.46 4.48 17.98
C GLY A 74 -1.93 4.85 18.25
N GLU A 75 -2.31 6.09 17.92
CA GLU A 75 -3.70 6.55 18.01
C GLU A 75 -4.19 7.02 16.65
N VAL A 76 -5.41 6.60 16.31
CA VAL A 76 -6.16 7.06 15.15
C VAL A 76 -7.43 7.74 15.62
N LYS A 77 -7.71 8.94 15.13
CA LYS A 77 -8.88 9.73 15.50
C LYS A 77 -9.47 10.42 14.29
N GLY A 78 -10.78 10.68 14.37
CA GLY A 78 -11.44 11.56 13.43
C GLY A 78 -10.84 12.96 13.46
N LEU A 79 -10.63 13.55 12.31
CA LEU A 79 -10.16 14.91 12.18
C LEU A 79 -11.31 15.91 12.39
N ASN A 80 -11.01 17.06 12.98
CA ASN A 80 -11.96 18.18 13.06
C ASN A 80 -12.38 18.66 11.66
N LYS A 81 -11.49 18.48 10.68
CA LYS A 81 -11.70 18.79 9.27
C LYS A 81 -11.17 17.63 8.45
N SER A 82 -12.09 16.92 7.81
CA SER A 82 -11.74 15.84 6.86
C SER A 82 -10.97 16.39 5.66
N GLU A 83 -10.06 15.59 5.11
CA GLU A 83 -9.31 15.95 3.92
C GLU A 83 -9.81 15.15 2.72
N PHE A 84 -10.35 15.86 1.73
CA PHE A 84 -10.77 15.31 0.45
C PHE A 84 -10.23 16.17 -0.70
N GLY A 85 -9.63 15.52 -1.70
CA GLY A 85 -9.05 16.19 -2.85
C GLY A 85 -7.57 16.52 -2.63
N ASN A 86 -7.09 17.54 -3.32
CA ASN A 86 -5.69 17.90 -3.35
C ASN A 86 -5.27 18.61 -2.05
N ALA A 87 -4.21 18.10 -1.43
CA ALA A 87 -3.58 18.71 -0.27
C ALA A 87 -2.06 18.82 -0.47
N LYS A 88 -1.48 19.89 0.02
CA LYS A 88 -0.03 20.08 -0.01
C LYS A 88 0.61 19.31 1.14
N VAL A 89 1.46 18.36 0.79
CA VAL A 89 2.32 17.63 1.74
C VAL A 89 3.63 18.39 1.90
N ASN A 90 4.03 18.65 3.13
CA ASN A 90 5.30 19.25 3.49
C ASN A 90 6.20 18.19 4.13
N VAL A 91 7.34 17.90 3.52
CA VAL A 91 8.35 16.98 4.03
C VAL A 91 9.16 17.70 5.11
N ILE A 92 9.18 17.12 6.32
CA ILE A 92 9.91 17.68 7.47
C ILE A 92 11.14 16.84 7.84
N ASN A 93 11.15 15.57 7.46
CA ASN A 93 12.31 14.70 7.58
C ASN A 93 12.42 13.83 6.32
N SER A 94 13.48 14.04 5.55
CA SER A 94 13.75 13.36 4.29
C SER A 94 14.61 12.10 4.41
N ASP A 95 14.99 11.68 5.62
CA ASP A 95 15.90 10.55 5.84
C ASP A 95 15.26 9.19 5.52
N SER A 96 13.94 9.16 5.37
CA SER A 96 13.24 7.92 4.99
C SER A 96 13.58 7.49 3.56
N LEU A 97 13.85 6.18 3.38
CA LEU A 97 14.05 5.57 2.08
C LEU A 97 12.85 5.80 1.14
N LEU A 98 11.64 5.90 1.71
CA LEU A 98 10.42 6.19 0.95
C LEU A 98 10.46 7.54 0.25
N LEU A 99 11.20 8.51 0.79
CA LEU A 99 11.28 9.89 0.31
C LEU A 99 12.50 10.19 -0.58
N LYS A 100 13.25 9.18 -0.97
CA LYS A 100 14.39 9.35 -1.87
C LYS A 100 13.97 10.02 -3.18
N ASN A 101 14.62 11.14 -3.53
CA ASN A 101 14.31 11.96 -4.71
C ASN A 101 12.89 12.56 -4.71
N ILE A 102 12.27 12.74 -3.56
CA ILE A 102 11.02 13.47 -3.38
C ILE A 102 11.36 14.89 -2.94
N PRO A 103 10.71 15.93 -3.52
CA PRO A 103 10.95 17.32 -3.12
C PRO A 103 10.44 17.60 -1.70
N SER A 104 10.85 18.74 -1.15
CA SER A 104 10.43 19.18 0.20
C SER A 104 8.92 19.44 0.31
N SER A 105 8.20 19.60 -0.79
CA SER A 105 6.75 19.65 -0.81
C SER A 105 6.19 19.19 -2.15
N PHE A 106 4.99 18.64 -2.15
CA PHE A 106 4.27 18.19 -3.34
C PHE A 106 2.77 18.14 -3.08
N ILE A 107 1.96 18.04 -4.15
CA ILE A 107 0.51 17.89 -4.03
C ILE A 107 0.17 16.41 -4.01
N SER A 108 -0.68 16.01 -3.05
CA SER A 108 -1.21 14.65 -2.94
C SER A 108 -2.73 14.63 -2.92
N PHE A 109 -3.31 13.51 -3.29
CA PHE A 109 -4.75 13.28 -3.20
C PHE A 109 -5.08 12.64 -1.85
N MET A 110 -5.88 13.35 -1.06
CA MET A 110 -6.41 12.92 0.24
C MET A 110 -7.86 12.46 0.10
N SER A 111 -8.23 11.41 0.84
CA SER A 111 -9.59 10.90 0.92
C SER A 111 -9.79 10.20 2.26
N HIS A 112 -9.88 10.99 3.35
CA HIS A 112 -10.01 10.42 4.70
C HIS A 112 -10.69 11.35 5.69
N ASN A 113 -11.39 10.74 6.64
CA ASN A 113 -12.00 11.39 7.82
C ASN A 113 -11.09 11.23 9.05
N ASP A 114 -10.42 10.08 9.15
CA ASP A 114 -9.56 9.73 10.27
C ASP A 114 -8.10 9.92 9.90
N SER A 115 -7.26 10.20 10.89
CA SER A 115 -5.81 10.20 10.70
C SER A 115 -5.08 9.64 11.91
N VAL A 116 -3.83 9.27 11.70
CA VAL A 116 -2.90 8.91 12.78
C VAL A 116 -2.52 10.18 13.53
N THR A 117 -3.00 10.31 14.75
CA THR A 117 -2.73 11.48 15.62
C THR A 117 -1.53 11.27 16.52
N LYS A 118 -1.24 10.02 16.87
CA LYS A 118 -0.04 9.63 17.62
C LYS A 118 0.63 8.45 16.95
N LEU A 119 1.89 8.62 16.62
CA LEU A 119 2.68 7.56 16.00
C LEU A 119 3.00 6.44 16.98
N PRO A 120 3.09 5.18 16.52
CA PRO A 120 3.61 4.09 17.33
C PRO A 120 5.07 4.30 17.72
N ASN A 121 5.51 3.61 18.77
CA ASN A 121 6.93 3.62 19.16
C ASN A 121 7.82 3.14 18.00
N GLY A 122 8.92 3.85 17.76
CA GLY A 122 9.90 3.58 16.71
C GLY A 122 9.60 4.30 15.39
N PHE A 123 8.38 4.85 15.21
CA PHE A 123 8.06 5.64 14.02
C PHE A 123 8.59 7.07 14.16
N ILE A 124 9.07 7.57 13.04
CA ILE A 124 9.48 8.96 12.85
C ILE A 124 8.48 9.63 11.89
N LYS A 125 8.06 10.82 12.24
CA LYS A 125 7.26 11.67 11.38
C LYS A 125 8.13 12.21 10.24
N ASN A 126 7.71 11.97 9.00
CA ASN A 126 8.45 12.39 7.81
C ASN A 126 7.77 13.55 7.07
N ALA A 127 6.43 13.60 7.07
CA ALA A 127 5.70 14.68 6.40
C ALA A 127 4.34 14.93 7.06
N GLU A 128 3.81 16.12 6.79
CA GLU A 128 2.49 16.58 7.27
C GLU A 128 1.76 17.38 6.20
N THR A 129 0.46 17.60 6.41
CA THR A 129 -0.32 18.66 5.78
C THR A 129 -0.83 19.63 6.82
N ASP A 130 -1.56 20.67 6.40
CA ASP A 130 -2.14 21.66 7.33
C ASP A 130 -3.13 21.03 8.32
N SER A 131 -3.80 19.91 7.95
CA SER A 131 -4.80 19.23 8.77
C SER A 131 -4.42 17.80 9.18
N CYS A 132 -3.46 17.17 8.51
CA CYS A 132 -2.99 15.83 8.83
C CYS A 132 -1.57 15.87 9.42
N PRO A 133 -1.43 15.64 10.74
CA PRO A 133 -0.14 15.79 11.43
C PRO A 133 0.89 14.73 11.03
N ASN A 134 0.45 13.58 10.49
CA ASN A 134 1.30 12.47 10.10
C ASN A 134 0.90 11.99 8.70
N ALA A 135 1.19 12.81 7.67
CA ALA A 135 0.90 12.44 6.29
C ALA A 135 1.83 11.35 5.76
N ILE A 136 3.07 11.30 6.24
CA ILE A 136 4.04 10.22 6.04
C ILE A 136 4.76 9.96 7.35
N ALA A 137 4.89 8.69 7.70
CA ALA A 137 5.73 8.25 8.83
C ALA A 137 6.39 6.90 8.51
N SER A 138 7.56 6.65 9.09
CA SER A 138 8.30 5.43 8.88
C SER A 138 9.01 4.92 10.13
N ASP A 139 9.14 3.61 10.22
CA ASP A 139 10.10 2.91 11.07
C ASP A 139 11.08 2.19 10.16
N GLU A 140 12.21 2.82 9.92
CA GLU A 140 13.26 2.30 9.03
C GLU A 140 13.88 1.00 9.55
N THR A 141 13.94 0.83 10.89
CA THR A 141 14.48 -0.38 11.52
C THR A 141 13.63 -1.61 11.23
N ARG A 142 12.32 -1.47 11.36
CA ARG A 142 11.35 -2.55 11.08
C ARG A 142 10.92 -2.58 9.62
N LYS A 143 11.31 -1.58 8.81
CA LYS A 143 10.90 -1.37 7.43
C LYS A 143 9.38 -1.26 7.28
N ILE A 144 8.75 -0.50 8.17
CA ILE A 144 7.31 -0.24 8.17
C ILE A 144 7.07 1.23 7.83
N TYR A 145 6.27 1.46 6.80
CA TYR A 145 6.01 2.78 6.24
C TYR A 145 4.52 3.04 6.19
N GLY A 146 4.14 4.28 6.36
CA GLY A 146 2.75 4.71 6.22
C GLY A 146 2.62 6.03 5.48
N VAL A 147 1.65 6.09 4.58
CA VAL A 147 1.23 7.31 3.90
C VAL A 147 -0.27 7.49 4.07
N GLN A 148 -0.73 8.69 4.43
CA GLN A 148 -2.16 8.95 4.63
C GLN A 148 -2.88 9.23 3.30
N PHE A 149 -2.18 9.73 2.30
CA PHE A 149 -2.70 9.98 0.96
C PHE A 149 -2.64 8.72 0.08
N HIS A 150 -3.14 8.85 -1.13
CA HIS A 150 -3.18 7.79 -2.14
C HIS A 150 -2.06 7.97 -3.18
N PRO A 151 -0.91 7.31 -3.03
CA PRO A 151 0.19 7.40 -4.01
C PRO A 151 -0.13 6.67 -5.33
N GLU A 152 -1.15 5.81 -5.33
CA GLU A 152 -1.54 5.02 -6.50
C GLU A 152 -2.39 5.77 -7.51
N VAL A 153 -2.94 6.95 -7.15
CA VAL A 153 -3.76 7.75 -8.07
C VAL A 153 -2.93 8.76 -8.86
N ASN A 154 -3.45 9.23 -9.99
CA ASN A 154 -2.74 10.18 -10.87
C ASN A 154 -2.65 11.58 -10.27
N ASP A 155 -3.58 11.93 -9.39
CA ASP A 155 -3.66 13.25 -8.75
C ASP A 155 -2.61 13.45 -7.65
N THR A 156 -1.87 12.40 -7.28
CA THR A 156 -0.73 12.52 -6.37
C THR A 156 0.57 12.68 -7.15
N GLU A 157 1.19 13.86 -7.03
CA GLU A 157 2.54 14.11 -7.54
C GLU A 157 3.53 13.16 -6.85
N PHE A 158 4.50 12.67 -7.61
CA PHE A 158 5.51 11.72 -7.11
C PHE A 158 4.97 10.41 -6.49
N GLY A 159 3.66 10.13 -6.60
CA GLY A 159 3.07 8.91 -6.03
C GLY A 159 3.73 7.64 -6.58
N GLN A 160 3.97 7.58 -7.89
CA GLN A 160 4.69 6.47 -8.51
C GLN A 160 6.14 6.36 -8.02
N GLN A 161 6.83 7.49 -7.77
CA GLN A 161 8.19 7.48 -7.22
C GLN A 161 8.22 6.94 -5.78
N ILE A 162 7.22 7.26 -4.96
CA ILE A 162 7.06 6.72 -3.61
C ILE A 162 6.88 5.20 -3.65
N ILE A 163 6.01 4.69 -4.52
CA ILE A 163 5.84 3.24 -4.72
C ILE A 163 7.15 2.60 -5.19
N ARG A 164 7.84 3.22 -6.14
CA ARG A 164 9.13 2.78 -6.65
C ARG A 164 10.20 2.72 -5.55
N ASN A 165 10.26 3.71 -4.68
CA ASN A 165 11.16 3.72 -3.53
C ASN A 165 10.88 2.57 -2.57
N PHE A 166 9.60 2.31 -2.27
CA PHE A 166 9.23 1.14 -1.48
C PHE A 166 9.70 -0.16 -2.13
N LEU A 167 9.45 -0.35 -3.41
CA LEU A 167 9.81 -1.58 -4.12
C LEU A 167 11.33 -1.81 -4.20
N PHE A 168 12.09 -0.78 -4.58
CA PHE A 168 13.50 -0.97 -4.92
C PHE A 168 14.47 -0.55 -3.82
N GLU A 169 14.14 0.46 -3.00
CA GLU A 169 15.00 0.90 -1.92
C GLU A 169 14.73 0.10 -0.62
N THR A 170 13.48 -0.27 -0.36
CA THR A 170 13.10 -0.95 0.89
C THR A 170 12.97 -2.46 0.72
N VAL A 171 12.13 -2.93 -0.23
CA VAL A 171 11.89 -4.36 -0.47
C VAL A 171 13.06 -5.01 -1.20
N LYS A 172 13.82 -4.23 -2.02
CA LYS A 172 14.86 -4.72 -2.92
C LYS A 172 14.33 -5.73 -3.94
N ALA A 173 13.15 -5.44 -4.48
CA ALA A 173 12.49 -6.30 -5.45
C ALA A 173 13.24 -6.34 -6.79
N ASP A 174 13.28 -7.51 -7.41
CA ASP A 174 13.74 -7.67 -8.79
C ASP A 174 12.61 -7.37 -9.77
N LYS A 175 12.96 -6.90 -10.97
CA LYS A 175 12.02 -6.76 -12.07
C LYS A 175 11.78 -8.14 -12.70
N ASN A 176 10.69 -8.74 -12.34
CA ASN A 176 10.32 -10.12 -12.70
C ASN A 176 8.95 -10.24 -13.37
N TRP A 177 8.35 -9.11 -13.75
CA TRP A 177 7.04 -9.07 -14.38
C TRP A 177 7.07 -8.26 -15.67
N THR A 178 6.58 -8.87 -16.77
CA THR A 178 6.29 -8.20 -18.04
C THR A 178 4.90 -8.61 -18.50
N MET A 179 4.28 -7.82 -19.38
CA MET A 179 2.98 -8.17 -19.94
C MET A 179 3.09 -9.44 -20.81
N GLU A 180 4.19 -9.65 -21.50
CA GLU A 180 4.44 -10.85 -22.31
C GLU A 180 4.45 -12.10 -21.45
N ASN A 181 5.27 -12.13 -20.40
CA ASN A 181 5.33 -13.25 -19.47
C ASN A 181 3.97 -13.52 -18.82
N PHE A 182 3.23 -12.45 -18.46
CA PHE A 182 1.91 -12.59 -17.88
C PHE A 182 0.91 -13.26 -18.86
N ILE A 183 0.94 -12.90 -20.13
CA ILE A 183 0.07 -13.49 -21.16
C ILE A 183 0.42 -14.98 -21.32
N GLU A 184 1.71 -15.32 -21.42
CA GLU A 184 2.16 -16.70 -21.56
C GLU A 184 1.74 -17.56 -20.37
N ASP A 185 1.97 -17.08 -19.14
CA ASP A 185 1.57 -17.77 -17.91
C ASP A 185 0.06 -17.96 -17.84
N LYS A 186 -0.73 -16.94 -18.20
CA LYS A 186 -2.19 -17.03 -18.21
C LYS A 186 -2.74 -17.97 -19.28
N VAL A 187 -2.13 -17.99 -20.45
CA VAL A 187 -2.48 -18.96 -21.50
C VAL A 187 -2.19 -20.39 -21.04
N LYS A 188 -1.05 -20.62 -20.39
CA LYS A 188 -0.70 -21.91 -19.82
C LYS A 188 -1.70 -22.33 -18.73
N GLU A 189 -1.97 -21.45 -17.76
CA GLU A 189 -2.93 -21.68 -16.68
C GLU A 189 -4.33 -22.06 -17.21
N ILE A 190 -4.83 -21.32 -18.22
CA ILE A 190 -6.12 -21.60 -18.84
C ILE A 190 -6.11 -22.96 -19.51
N LYS A 191 -5.05 -23.29 -20.27
CA LYS A 191 -4.92 -24.60 -20.93
C LYS A 191 -4.86 -25.77 -19.95
N GLU A 192 -4.30 -25.57 -18.75
CA GLU A 192 -4.26 -26.58 -17.70
C GLU A 192 -5.62 -26.74 -17.00
N LYS A 193 -6.41 -25.65 -16.89
CA LYS A 193 -7.72 -25.64 -16.22
C LYS A 193 -8.84 -26.16 -17.11
N VAL A 194 -8.79 -25.88 -18.41
CA VAL A 194 -9.86 -26.22 -19.37
C VAL A 194 -9.52 -27.53 -20.05
N LYS A 195 -10.35 -28.55 -19.84
CA LYS A 195 -10.19 -29.85 -20.47
C LYS A 195 -10.58 -29.78 -21.96
N PRO A 196 -10.11 -30.72 -22.80
CA PRO A 196 -10.37 -30.71 -24.25
C PRO A 196 -11.85 -30.75 -24.66
N ASP A 197 -12.72 -31.28 -23.80
CA ASP A 197 -14.15 -31.37 -24.01
C ASP A 197 -14.96 -30.27 -23.34
N GLU A 198 -14.31 -29.37 -22.60
CA GLU A 198 -14.96 -28.23 -21.94
C GLU A 198 -15.01 -27.01 -22.86
N ARG A 199 -16.01 -26.16 -22.61
CA ARG A 199 -16.21 -24.90 -23.32
C ARG A 199 -16.05 -23.73 -22.36
N VAL A 200 -15.43 -22.66 -22.84
CA VAL A 200 -15.30 -21.39 -22.10
C VAL A 200 -16.32 -20.41 -22.63
N LEU A 201 -17.16 -19.86 -21.76
CA LEU A 201 -18.04 -18.74 -22.10
C LEU A 201 -17.35 -17.43 -21.71
N LEU A 202 -17.10 -16.57 -22.70
CA LEU A 202 -16.54 -15.25 -22.50
C LEU A 202 -17.64 -14.20 -22.65
N GLY A 203 -17.97 -13.50 -21.58
CA GLY A 203 -18.77 -12.27 -21.63
C GLY A 203 -17.87 -11.07 -21.96
N LEU A 204 -17.97 -10.55 -23.16
CA LEU A 204 -17.23 -9.35 -23.59
C LEU A 204 -18.11 -8.12 -23.40
N SER A 205 -17.64 -7.16 -22.59
CA SER A 205 -18.22 -5.81 -22.55
C SER A 205 -17.58 -4.99 -23.64
N GLY A 206 -18.39 -4.36 -24.49
CA GLY A 206 -17.92 -3.44 -25.55
C GLY A 206 -17.60 -2.03 -25.06
N GLY A 207 -17.59 -1.81 -23.74
CA GLY A 207 -17.18 -0.53 -23.16
C GLY A 207 -15.65 -0.42 -23.11
N VAL A 208 -15.13 0.59 -23.77
CA VAL A 208 -13.74 1.04 -23.70
C VAL A 208 -13.69 2.27 -22.82
#